data_c828eae4b82218c99d5dc203c74f1c2c
#
_entry.id   c828eae4b82218c99d5dc203c74f1c2c
#
_cell.length_a   1.000
_cell.length_b   1.000
_cell.length_c   1.000
_cell.angle_alpha   90.00
_cell.angle_beta   90.00
_cell.angle_gamma   90.00
#
_symmetry.space_group_name_H-M   'P 1'
#
loop_
_entity.id
_entity.type
_entity.pdbx_description
1 polymer ?
#
loop_
_entity_poly.entity_id
_entity_poly.type
_entity_poly.pdbx_seq_one_letter_code
_entity_poly.pdbx_strand_id
1 'polypeptide(L)'
;VSEDLETVGVEDAGLDRRVFLGLFAGGLAGAAVVGATAAAAWPADAEGVAQSASTTTATDHATSDGAAGAVSAVSMDEMHKEGIDQFLANATSPITAGIGATDLEWRMEGDVRVFDLTCTATDWEVVPGKVEKALTYNGTVPGPTLRVVEGQPVRVNVKNDLEESTSVHWHGQRVPNAMDGVPFLTQPPILPGETFTYEFVPGPFGSHMYHSHHNAAEQVGKGMLGALIVEPANRADEPSYDKDELYILNDVLGGFTINGKGFPATAAYTAKTGQRIRFRFMNEGMMVHPVHLHGLTFEVFARDGYPLPQPFRCDTITVAPGERWDAIVVADSPGAWAFHCHILSHAESPHGMFGMVSVLIVE
;
A
#
# COMPACT_ATOMS: atom_id res chain seq x y z
N VAL A 1 -36.04 12.61 -55.99
CA VAL A 1 -35.71 13.93 -55.47
C VAL A 1 -34.57 13.72 -54.49
N SER A 2 -33.37 14.03 -54.97
CA SER A 2 -32.10 14.01 -54.28
C SER A 2 -31.98 15.29 -53.46
N GLU A 3 -31.57 15.22 -52.22
CA GLU A 3 -31.04 16.37 -51.49
C GLU A 3 -29.71 16.01 -50.87
N ASP A 4 -28.72 16.84 -51.16
CA ASP A 4 -27.33 16.77 -50.85
C ASP A 4 -27.10 17.03 -49.36
N LEU A 5 -26.23 16.21 -48.72
CA LEU A 5 -25.67 16.48 -47.43
C LEU A 5 -24.23 17.00 -47.63
N GLU A 6 -24.03 18.27 -47.37
CA GLU A 6 -22.73 18.95 -47.31
C GLU A 6 -21.92 18.39 -46.14
N THR A 7 -20.74 17.87 -46.47
CA THR A 7 -19.73 17.47 -45.47
C THR A 7 -18.89 18.69 -45.08
N VAL A 8 -18.96 19.09 -43.82
CA VAL A 8 -18.08 20.08 -43.23
C VAL A 8 -16.73 19.42 -42.96
N GLY A 9 -15.71 19.87 -43.66
CA GLY A 9 -14.33 19.41 -43.49
C GLY A 9 -13.76 19.85 -42.13
N VAL A 10 -13.25 18.91 -41.36
CA VAL A 10 -12.38 19.16 -40.23
C VAL A 10 -10.94 19.15 -40.77
N GLU A 11 -10.26 20.29 -40.68
CA GLU A 11 -8.85 20.43 -41.01
C GLU A 11 -8.00 19.61 -40.04
N ASP A 12 -7.27 18.67 -40.59
CA ASP A 12 -6.31 17.78 -39.92
C ASP A 12 -5.03 18.60 -39.64
N ALA A 13 -4.80 18.97 -38.37
CA ALA A 13 -3.56 19.57 -37.93
C ALA A 13 -2.48 18.48 -37.88
N GLY A 14 -1.82 18.27 -39.02
CA GLY A 14 -0.74 17.29 -39.20
C GLY A 14 0.43 17.58 -38.29
N LEU A 15 0.63 16.75 -37.28
CA LEU A 15 1.88 16.60 -36.54
C LEU A 15 2.90 15.86 -37.44
N ASP A 16 3.95 16.58 -37.86
CA ASP A 16 4.98 16.06 -38.74
C ASP A 16 5.75 14.90 -38.11
N ARG A 17 5.53 13.69 -38.65
CA ARG A 17 6.17 12.43 -38.26
C ARG A 17 7.71 12.40 -38.47
N ARG A 18 8.32 13.46 -38.97
CA ARG A 18 9.75 13.51 -39.29
C ARG A 18 10.64 13.88 -38.13
N VAL A 19 10.10 14.35 -37.00
CA VAL A 19 10.90 14.74 -35.82
C VAL A 19 11.23 13.55 -34.92
N PHE A 20 10.51 12.39 -35.02
CA PHE A 20 10.71 11.26 -34.12
C PHE A 20 11.68 10.16 -34.65
N LEU A 21 12.18 10.27 -35.88
CA LEU A 21 13.05 9.27 -36.51
C LEU A 21 14.51 9.72 -36.69
N GLY A 22 14.90 10.86 -36.14
CA GLY A 22 16.24 11.43 -36.26
C GLY A 22 17.30 10.99 -35.24
N LEU A 23 16.97 10.15 -34.26
CA LEU A 23 17.84 9.82 -33.12
C LEU A 23 18.40 8.38 -33.09
N PHE A 24 18.15 7.54 -34.11
CA PHE A 24 18.66 6.17 -34.17
C PHE A 24 19.25 5.77 -35.54
N ALA A 25 20.11 6.60 -36.09
CA ALA A 25 20.96 6.15 -37.21
C ALA A 25 22.26 6.97 -37.26
N GLY A 26 23.28 6.49 -36.56
CA GLY A 26 24.63 7.07 -36.62
C GLY A 26 25.65 6.07 -36.10
N GLY A 27 26.20 5.32 -37.05
CA GLY A 27 26.97 4.13 -36.87
C GLY A 27 28.33 4.25 -36.22
N LEU A 28 28.88 3.13 -35.93
CA LEU A 28 30.23 2.75 -35.55
C LEU A 28 31.34 3.41 -36.40
N ALA A 29 32.24 4.16 -35.78
CA ALA A 29 33.65 4.21 -36.10
C ALA A 29 34.41 4.87 -34.95
N GLY A 30 35.45 4.21 -34.44
CA GLY A 30 36.19 4.56 -33.25
C GLY A 30 37.11 5.76 -33.40
N ALA A 31 37.40 6.38 -32.26
CA ALA A 31 38.71 6.93 -31.88
C ALA A 31 38.62 7.42 -30.42
N ALA A 32 39.59 7.03 -29.62
CA ALA A 32 39.77 7.48 -28.27
C ALA A 32 40.17 8.95 -28.23
N VAL A 33 39.42 9.78 -27.46
CA VAL A 33 39.91 11.07 -26.96
C VAL A 33 39.46 11.25 -25.53
N VAL A 34 40.42 11.40 -24.64
CA VAL A 34 40.26 11.80 -23.23
C VAL A 34 39.73 13.24 -23.19
N GLY A 35 38.61 13.46 -22.48
CA GLY A 35 38.09 14.81 -22.35
C GLY A 35 37.02 14.91 -21.24
N ALA A 36 37.34 15.70 -20.26
CA ALA A 36 36.63 16.00 -19.02
C ALA A 36 35.10 16.09 -19.12
N THR A 37 34.40 15.32 -18.27
CA THR A 37 32.99 15.49 -18.00
C THR A 37 32.78 16.56 -16.95
N ALA A 38 32.09 17.63 -17.31
CA ALA A 38 31.54 18.58 -16.34
C ALA A 38 30.37 17.92 -15.61
N ALA A 39 30.57 17.53 -14.37
CA ALA A 39 29.50 17.13 -13.47
C ALA A 39 28.76 18.38 -13.00
N ALA A 40 27.47 18.47 -13.30
CA ALA A 40 26.60 19.45 -12.67
C ALA A 40 26.43 19.04 -11.19
N ALA A 41 26.97 19.89 -10.30
CA ALA A 41 26.87 19.68 -8.85
C ALA A 41 25.46 20.01 -8.38
N TRP A 42 24.84 19.03 -7.67
CA TRP A 42 23.73 19.28 -6.78
C TRP A 42 24.30 19.77 -5.44
N PRO A 43 23.65 20.70 -4.73
CA PRO A 43 24.14 21.14 -3.45
C PRO A 43 24.05 20.02 -2.43
N ALA A 44 25.19 19.68 -1.83
CA ALA A 44 25.30 18.74 -0.74
C ALA A 44 25.13 19.53 0.57
N ASP A 45 23.96 19.40 1.19
CA ASP A 45 23.78 19.68 2.62
C ASP A 45 22.85 18.59 3.20
N ALA A 46 23.44 17.45 3.48
CA ALA A 46 22.93 16.48 4.44
C ALA A 46 24.15 15.79 5.06
N GLU A 47 24.53 16.28 6.22
CA GLU A 47 25.52 15.62 7.08
C GLU A 47 25.00 14.25 7.51
N GLY A 48 25.64 13.24 7.13
CA GLY A 48 26.53 12.34 7.79
C GLY A 48 25.87 11.17 8.48
N VAL A 49 25.90 9.97 7.90
CA VAL A 49 26.37 8.76 8.61
C VAL A 49 27.20 7.96 7.61
N ALA A 50 28.51 8.18 7.61
CA ALA A 50 29.47 7.33 6.95
C ALA A 50 29.77 6.13 7.85
N GLN A 51 29.41 4.92 7.42
CA GLN A 51 30.00 3.71 7.98
C GLN A 51 31.42 3.56 7.44
N SER A 52 32.42 3.86 8.27
CA SER A 52 33.83 3.56 7.99
C SER A 52 34.10 2.08 8.26
N ALA A 53 34.48 1.36 7.20
CA ALA A 53 35.15 0.07 7.40
C ALA A 53 36.57 0.33 7.94
N SER A 54 36.77 0.07 9.21
CA SER A 54 38.08 0.12 9.86
C SER A 54 38.66 -1.29 9.98
N THR A 55 39.72 -1.54 9.26
CA THR A 55 40.64 -2.64 9.52
C THR A 55 41.49 -2.29 10.75
N THR A 56 41.25 -2.92 11.86
CA THR A 56 42.10 -2.79 13.06
C THR A 56 43.00 -3.99 13.23
N THR A 57 44.30 -3.73 13.17
CA THR A 57 45.35 -4.58 13.72
C THR A 57 45.27 -4.57 15.25
N ALA A 58 45.41 -5.77 15.82
CA ALA A 58 45.36 -5.98 17.26
C ALA A 58 46.53 -5.28 18.00
N THR A 59 46.17 -4.49 19.00
CA THR A 59 47.05 -4.19 20.13
C THR A 59 46.23 -4.14 21.41
N ASP A 60 46.63 -4.95 22.37
CA ASP A 60 46.10 -5.02 23.74
C ASP A 60 46.14 -3.66 24.43
N HIS A 61 45.02 -3.22 24.97
CA HIS A 61 44.94 -2.45 26.22
C HIS A 61 43.61 -2.72 26.92
N ALA A 62 43.75 -3.13 28.16
CA ALA A 62 42.69 -3.47 29.09
C ALA A 62 41.89 -2.26 29.59
N THR A 63 40.63 -2.55 29.98
CA THR A 63 39.72 -1.90 30.94
C THR A 63 39.06 -0.58 30.59
N SER A 64 37.75 -0.63 30.30
CA SER A 64 36.70 -0.04 31.15
C SER A 64 35.32 -0.42 30.64
N ASP A 65 34.46 -0.84 31.56
CA ASP A 65 33.09 -1.32 31.41
C ASP A 65 32.20 -0.39 30.64
N GLY A 66 31.51 -0.94 29.63
CA GLY A 66 30.39 -0.40 28.93
C GLY A 66 29.70 -1.55 28.19
N ALA A 67 29.21 -2.55 28.95
CA ALA A 67 28.50 -3.69 28.38
C ALA A 67 27.12 -3.25 27.85
N ALA A 68 27.04 -2.95 26.55
CA ALA A 68 25.84 -3.23 25.81
C ALA A 68 25.72 -4.77 25.81
N GLY A 69 24.96 -5.31 26.76
CA GLY A 69 24.84 -6.75 27.00
C GLY A 69 24.30 -7.40 25.72
N ALA A 70 25.08 -8.34 25.17
CA ALA A 70 24.56 -9.25 24.15
C ALA A 70 23.35 -9.96 24.78
N VAL A 71 22.17 -9.83 24.14
CA VAL A 71 20.96 -10.54 24.52
C VAL A 71 21.31 -12.03 24.51
N SER A 72 21.11 -12.74 25.63
CA SER A 72 21.42 -14.17 25.71
C SER A 72 20.43 -14.94 24.82
N ALA A 73 20.82 -16.07 24.25
CA ALA A 73 19.93 -16.92 23.47
C ALA A 73 18.64 -17.28 24.25
N VAL A 74 18.76 -17.55 25.56
CA VAL A 74 17.61 -17.84 26.43
C VAL A 74 16.65 -16.63 26.51
N SER A 75 17.15 -15.41 26.63
CA SER A 75 16.28 -14.23 26.69
C SER A 75 15.67 -13.89 25.33
N MET A 76 16.30 -14.26 24.20
CA MET A 76 15.71 -14.15 22.88
C MET A 76 14.54 -15.13 22.72
N ASP A 77 14.71 -16.39 23.08
CA ASP A 77 13.65 -17.40 23.05
C ASP A 77 12.44 -16.99 23.90
N GLU A 78 12.67 -16.43 25.08
CA GLU A 78 11.62 -15.92 25.97
C GLU A 78 10.85 -14.75 25.32
N MET A 79 11.54 -13.79 24.71
CA MET A 79 10.90 -12.65 24.02
C MET A 79 10.10 -13.09 22.79
N HIS A 80 10.63 -14.03 22.00
CA HIS A 80 9.90 -14.62 20.87
C HIS A 80 8.62 -15.30 21.34
N LYS A 81 8.75 -16.14 22.38
CA LYS A 81 7.60 -16.85 22.95
C LYS A 81 6.55 -15.90 23.49
N GLU A 82 6.95 -14.87 24.23
CA GLU A 82 6.03 -13.87 24.78
C GLU A 82 5.25 -13.15 23.68
N GLY A 83 5.89 -12.71 22.61
CA GLY A 83 5.25 -12.08 21.47
C GLY A 83 4.23 -13.00 20.77
N ILE A 84 4.58 -14.26 20.57
CA ILE A 84 3.67 -15.28 20.01
C ILE A 84 2.50 -15.56 20.96
N ASP A 85 2.74 -15.73 22.25
CA ASP A 85 1.69 -15.99 23.25
C ASP A 85 0.70 -14.79 23.30
N GLN A 86 1.20 -13.55 23.28
CA GLN A 86 0.37 -12.35 23.23
C GLN A 86 -0.47 -12.31 21.96
N PHE A 87 0.14 -12.57 20.80
CA PHE A 87 -0.55 -12.58 19.51
C PHE A 87 -1.65 -13.64 19.49
N LEU A 88 -1.36 -14.90 19.85
CA LEU A 88 -2.33 -16.00 19.84
C LEU A 88 -3.46 -15.80 20.85
N ALA A 89 -3.18 -15.25 22.03
CA ALA A 89 -4.20 -14.92 23.02
C ALA A 89 -5.19 -13.86 22.54
N ASN A 90 -4.77 -13.01 21.59
CA ASN A 90 -5.54 -11.90 21.06
C ASN A 90 -5.85 -12.03 19.56
N ALA A 91 -5.70 -13.22 19.00
CA ALA A 91 -5.86 -13.47 17.56
C ALA A 91 -7.22 -13.01 17.00
N THR A 92 -8.26 -13.01 17.84
CA THR A 92 -9.63 -12.58 17.49
C THR A 92 -10.04 -11.23 18.09
N SER A 93 -9.17 -10.61 18.88
CA SER A 93 -9.44 -9.34 19.58
C SER A 93 -8.22 -8.45 19.50
N PRO A 94 -8.31 -7.24 18.92
CA PRO A 94 -7.18 -6.33 18.86
C PRO A 94 -6.63 -6.01 20.24
N ILE A 95 -5.30 -6.07 20.41
CA ILE A 95 -4.62 -5.71 21.67
C ILE A 95 -4.31 -4.21 21.76
N THR A 96 -4.53 -3.48 20.68
CA THR A 96 -4.40 -2.02 20.62
C THR A 96 -5.73 -1.39 20.21
N ALA A 97 -5.93 -0.13 20.59
CA ALA A 97 -7.12 0.61 20.21
C ALA A 97 -7.19 0.87 18.68
N GLY A 98 -8.40 0.88 18.15
CA GLY A 98 -8.69 1.20 16.76
C GLY A 98 -8.44 0.04 15.80
N ILE A 99 -9.35 -0.10 14.84
CA ILE A 99 -9.27 -1.06 13.73
C ILE A 99 -9.34 -0.24 12.44
N GLY A 100 -8.34 -0.40 11.57
CA GLY A 100 -8.32 0.20 10.25
C GLY A 100 -9.02 -0.66 9.19
N ALA A 101 -9.19 -0.08 8.01
CA ALA A 101 -9.71 -0.78 6.83
C ALA A 101 -11.11 -1.42 6.96
N THR A 102 -11.93 -0.97 7.92
CA THR A 102 -13.33 -1.39 8.03
C THR A 102 -14.16 -0.75 6.92
N ASP A 103 -15.19 -1.45 6.43
CA ASP A 103 -16.06 -0.91 5.38
C ASP A 103 -16.72 0.40 5.82
N LEU A 104 -16.69 1.41 4.94
CA LEU A 104 -17.34 2.69 5.20
C LEU A 104 -18.84 2.58 4.89
N GLU A 105 -19.66 3.01 5.84
CA GLU A 105 -21.09 3.18 5.62
C GLU A 105 -21.36 4.20 4.51
N TRP A 106 -22.40 3.95 3.73
CA TRP A 106 -22.81 4.78 2.59
C TRP A 106 -24.32 4.98 2.56
N ARG A 107 -24.76 5.99 1.82
CA ARG A 107 -26.17 6.23 1.55
C ARG A 107 -26.45 6.33 0.05
N MET A 108 -27.69 6.09 -0.36
CA MET A 108 -28.12 6.35 -1.74
C MET A 108 -28.76 7.73 -1.86
N GLU A 109 -28.35 8.48 -2.88
CA GLU A 109 -29.01 9.71 -3.33
C GLU A 109 -29.41 9.49 -4.79
N GLY A 110 -30.66 9.08 -5.02
CA GLY A 110 -31.07 8.59 -6.34
C GLY A 110 -30.38 7.26 -6.66
N ASP A 111 -29.62 7.24 -7.75
CA ASP A 111 -28.80 6.11 -8.22
C ASP A 111 -27.32 6.25 -7.81
N VAL A 112 -26.95 7.33 -7.13
CA VAL A 112 -25.59 7.63 -6.69
C VAL A 112 -25.33 7.06 -5.30
N ARG A 113 -24.27 6.28 -5.13
CA ARG A 113 -23.76 5.86 -3.80
C ARG A 113 -22.88 6.97 -3.23
N VAL A 114 -23.21 7.44 -2.04
CA VAL A 114 -22.55 8.60 -1.40
C VAL A 114 -21.78 8.17 -0.16
N PHE A 115 -20.52 8.59 -0.08
CA PHE A 115 -19.61 8.41 1.06
C PHE A 115 -19.19 9.77 1.61
N ASP A 116 -18.89 9.81 2.92
CA ASP A 116 -18.33 10.97 3.58
C ASP A 116 -17.00 10.60 4.25
N LEU A 117 -15.91 11.25 3.82
CA LEU A 117 -14.58 11.13 4.41
C LEU A 117 -14.21 12.43 5.11
N THR A 118 -13.60 12.30 6.29
CA THR A 118 -13.02 13.43 7.02
C THR A 118 -11.54 13.18 7.23
N CYS A 119 -10.69 14.09 6.73
CA CYS A 119 -9.27 14.08 6.97
C CYS A 119 -9.00 14.70 8.34
N THR A 120 -8.35 13.97 9.26
CA THR A 120 -8.11 14.44 10.63
C THR A 120 -6.83 13.85 11.20
N ALA A 121 -6.18 14.57 12.12
CA ALA A 121 -5.08 14.05 12.91
C ALA A 121 -5.62 13.22 14.08
N THR A 122 -5.00 12.06 14.34
CA THR A 122 -5.44 11.10 15.36
C THR A 122 -4.22 10.47 16.04
N ASP A 123 -4.35 10.15 17.31
CA ASP A 123 -3.39 9.27 17.99
C ASP A 123 -3.69 7.83 17.60
N TRP A 124 -2.70 7.16 17.01
CA TRP A 124 -2.83 5.78 16.54
C TRP A 124 -1.81 4.87 17.23
N GLU A 125 -2.30 3.89 17.98
CA GLU A 125 -1.44 2.91 18.64
C GLU A 125 -1.06 1.79 17.66
N VAL A 126 0.20 1.82 17.19
CA VAL A 126 0.72 0.87 16.18
C VAL A 126 1.00 -0.49 16.77
N VAL A 127 1.65 -0.52 17.93
CA VAL A 127 1.89 -1.71 18.78
C VAL A 127 1.64 -1.31 20.23
N PRO A 128 1.46 -2.26 21.17
CA PRO A 128 1.20 -1.93 22.56
C PRO A 128 2.18 -0.91 23.13
N GLY A 129 1.66 0.23 23.59
CA GLY A 129 2.43 1.33 24.17
C GLY A 129 3.13 2.25 23.18
N LYS A 130 3.07 2.00 21.87
CA LYS A 130 3.64 2.88 20.84
C LYS A 130 2.53 3.62 20.09
N VAL A 131 2.30 4.86 20.50
CA VAL A 131 1.31 5.76 19.93
C VAL A 131 1.99 6.76 19.00
N GLU A 132 1.53 6.84 17.77
CA GLU A 132 2.02 7.77 16.75
C GLU A 132 0.95 8.81 16.39
N LYS A 133 1.38 10.01 16.01
CA LYS A 133 0.51 11.03 15.45
C LYS A 133 0.22 10.70 13.98
N ALA A 134 -0.93 10.11 13.73
CA ALA A 134 -1.37 9.75 12.40
C ALA A 134 -2.17 10.88 11.74
N LEU A 135 -2.11 10.96 10.41
CA LEU A 135 -3.05 11.68 9.57
C LEU A 135 -3.98 10.64 8.96
N THR A 136 -5.29 10.83 9.07
CA THR A 136 -6.23 9.74 8.84
C THR A 136 -7.43 10.16 8.00
N TYR A 137 -8.06 9.19 7.37
CA TYR A 137 -9.45 9.28 6.94
C TYR A 137 -10.35 8.67 8.01
N ASN A 138 -11.29 9.44 8.54
CA ASN A 138 -12.26 9.03 9.57
C ASN A 138 -11.62 8.45 10.84
N GLY A 139 -10.42 8.91 11.23
CA GLY A 139 -9.78 8.57 12.49
C GLY A 139 -9.14 7.19 12.55
N THR A 140 -8.94 6.48 11.44
CA THR A 140 -8.35 5.14 11.40
C THR A 140 -7.18 5.04 10.43
N VAL A 141 -6.28 4.08 10.64
CA VAL A 141 -5.19 3.70 9.74
C VAL A 141 -5.22 2.17 9.50
N PRO A 142 -5.33 1.71 8.25
CA PRO A 142 -5.73 2.48 7.08
C PRO A 142 -7.08 3.15 7.27
N GLY A 143 -7.39 4.16 6.46
CA GLY A 143 -8.73 4.73 6.36
C GLY A 143 -9.78 3.65 6.02
N PRO A 144 -11.08 3.96 6.15
CA PRO A 144 -12.12 2.99 5.89
C PRO A 144 -12.13 2.50 4.44
N THR A 145 -12.51 1.25 4.24
CA THR A 145 -12.66 0.65 2.90
C THR A 145 -13.89 1.19 2.21
N LEU A 146 -13.72 1.73 1.01
CA LEU A 146 -14.84 2.08 0.14
C LEU A 146 -15.18 0.89 -0.75
N ARG A 147 -16.37 0.30 -0.55
CA ARG A 147 -16.88 -0.77 -1.43
C ARG A 147 -17.93 -0.21 -2.37
N VAL A 148 -17.65 -0.30 -3.66
CA VAL A 148 -18.49 0.20 -4.75
C VAL A 148 -18.72 -0.89 -5.80
N VAL A 149 -19.65 -0.69 -6.71
CA VAL A 149 -19.92 -1.62 -7.80
C VAL A 149 -19.51 -0.96 -9.11
N GLU A 150 -18.85 -1.70 -9.98
CA GLU A 150 -18.48 -1.25 -11.32
C GLU A 150 -19.68 -0.70 -12.08
N GLY A 151 -19.51 0.49 -12.64
CA GLY A 151 -20.55 1.16 -13.40
C GLY A 151 -21.64 1.88 -12.57
N GLN A 152 -21.67 1.73 -11.24
CA GLN A 152 -22.59 2.46 -10.37
C GLN A 152 -21.98 3.81 -9.99
N PRO A 153 -22.62 4.97 -10.30
CA PRO A 153 -22.10 6.27 -9.94
C PRO A 153 -21.84 6.42 -8.44
N VAL A 154 -20.71 7.03 -8.09
CA VAL A 154 -20.34 7.33 -6.70
C VAL A 154 -20.05 8.81 -6.51
N ARG A 155 -20.33 9.29 -5.30
CA ARG A 155 -19.94 10.58 -4.80
C ARG A 155 -19.19 10.40 -3.48
N VAL A 156 -18.02 11.02 -3.36
CA VAL A 156 -17.25 11.04 -2.12
C VAL A 156 -17.04 12.49 -1.70
N ASN A 157 -17.63 12.88 -0.58
CA ASN A 157 -17.40 14.18 0.03
C ASN A 157 -16.20 14.06 0.95
N VAL A 158 -15.16 14.84 0.70
CA VAL A 158 -13.92 14.84 1.49
C VAL A 158 -13.81 16.16 2.22
N LYS A 159 -13.99 16.13 3.54
CA LYS A 159 -13.78 17.28 4.43
C LYS A 159 -12.36 17.30 4.96
N ASN A 160 -11.70 18.43 4.88
CA ASN A 160 -10.36 18.62 5.42
C ASN A 160 -10.41 19.31 6.79
N ASP A 161 -10.22 18.53 7.86
CA ASP A 161 -10.08 19.03 9.24
C ASP A 161 -8.59 19.00 9.70
N LEU A 162 -7.63 18.89 8.77
CA LEU A 162 -6.20 19.03 9.03
C LEU A 162 -5.80 20.51 9.09
N GLU A 163 -4.61 20.78 9.63
CA GLU A 163 -3.99 22.12 9.63
C GLU A 163 -3.33 22.47 8.30
N GLU A 164 -3.16 21.49 7.39
CA GLU A 164 -2.56 21.64 6.07
C GLU A 164 -3.54 21.25 4.96
N SER A 165 -3.23 21.67 3.74
CA SER A 165 -4.00 21.28 2.56
C SER A 165 -3.87 19.80 2.26
N THR A 166 -4.88 19.24 1.61
CA THR A 166 -4.87 17.83 1.18
C THR A 166 -5.58 17.66 -0.16
N SER A 167 -5.65 16.43 -0.64
CA SER A 167 -6.48 15.98 -1.76
C SER A 167 -6.61 14.46 -1.69
N VAL A 168 -7.48 13.85 -2.51
CA VAL A 168 -7.59 12.40 -2.61
C VAL A 168 -7.41 11.95 -4.06
N HIS A 169 -6.43 11.08 -4.29
CA HIS A 169 -6.23 10.38 -5.55
C HIS A 169 -6.86 8.99 -5.49
N TRP A 170 -7.55 8.61 -6.58
CA TRP A 170 -8.23 7.33 -6.74
C TRP A 170 -7.35 6.36 -7.53
N HIS A 171 -6.38 5.80 -6.86
CA HIS A 171 -5.32 5.01 -7.47
C HIS A 171 -5.86 3.77 -8.20
N GLY A 172 -5.61 3.71 -9.50
CA GLY A 172 -6.03 2.61 -10.38
C GLY A 172 -7.41 2.79 -11.01
N GLN A 173 -8.15 3.87 -10.69
CA GLN A 173 -9.44 4.16 -11.27
C GLN A 173 -9.33 5.08 -12.50
N ARG A 174 -10.23 4.88 -13.45
CA ARG A 174 -10.38 5.76 -14.63
C ARG A 174 -11.42 6.83 -14.34
N VAL A 175 -10.99 7.87 -13.64
CA VAL A 175 -11.86 8.99 -13.29
C VAL A 175 -11.78 10.13 -14.33
N PRO A 176 -12.78 11.04 -14.39
CA PRO A 176 -12.61 12.31 -15.11
C PRO A 176 -11.38 13.07 -14.56
N ASN A 177 -10.59 13.71 -15.45
CA ASN A 177 -9.36 14.39 -15.05
C ASN A 177 -9.55 15.36 -13.87
N ALA A 178 -10.66 16.10 -13.82
CA ALA A 178 -10.96 17.01 -12.70
C ALA A 178 -11.24 16.30 -11.36
N MET A 179 -11.33 14.97 -11.35
CA MET A 179 -11.56 14.13 -10.16
C MET A 179 -10.33 13.27 -9.80
N ASP A 180 -9.19 13.47 -10.48
CA ASP A 180 -7.98 12.66 -10.29
C ASP A 180 -7.23 12.96 -8.98
N GLY A 181 -7.45 14.12 -8.38
CA GLY A 181 -6.96 14.42 -7.04
C GLY A 181 -5.55 15.01 -6.97
N VAL A 182 -4.94 15.44 -8.09
CA VAL A 182 -3.60 16.04 -8.09
C VAL A 182 -3.69 17.57 -7.94
N PRO A 183 -3.29 18.14 -6.80
CA PRO A 183 -3.36 19.59 -6.56
C PRO A 183 -2.59 20.39 -7.61
N PHE A 184 -3.18 21.51 -8.03
CA PHE A 184 -2.66 22.45 -9.04
C PHE A 184 -2.56 21.90 -10.47
N LEU A 185 -2.77 20.59 -10.66
CA LEU A 185 -2.80 19.96 -11.99
C LEU A 185 -4.22 19.64 -12.43
N THR A 186 -4.97 18.89 -11.60
CA THR A 186 -6.32 18.42 -11.94
C THR A 186 -7.41 19.11 -11.11
N GLN A 187 -7.04 19.66 -9.94
CA GLN A 187 -7.94 20.38 -9.06
C GLN A 187 -7.17 21.38 -8.17
N PRO A 188 -7.83 22.36 -7.52
CA PRO A 188 -7.24 23.07 -6.40
C PRO A 188 -7.07 22.13 -5.19
N PRO A 189 -6.08 22.38 -4.28
CA PRO A 189 -6.00 21.65 -3.02
C PRO A 189 -7.25 21.89 -2.18
N ILE A 190 -7.60 20.94 -1.32
CA ILE A 190 -8.64 21.10 -0.30
C ILE A 190 -8.00 21.80 0.89
N LEU A 191 -8.31 23.08 1.11
CA LEU A 191 -7.75 23.86 2.22
C LEU A 191 -8.34 23.42 3.57
N PRO A 192 -7.65 23.73 4.69
CA PRO A 192 -8.19 23.50 6.03
C PRO A 192 -9.63 24.05 6.19
N GLY A 193 -10.54 23.21 6.68
CA GLY A 193 -11.95 23.51 6.86
C GLY A 193 -12.83 23.38 5.61
N GLU A 194 -12.25 23.18 4.43
CA GLU A 194 -12.99 23.03 3.19
C GLU A 194 -13.46 21.59 2.95
N THR A 195 -14.41 21.44 2.04
CA THR A 195 -14.89 20.14 1.54
C THR A 195 -14.81 20.15 0.01
N PHE A 196 -14.27 19.07 -0.56
CA PHE A 196 -14.29 18.81 -1.99
C PHE A 196 -15.14 17.56 -2.26
N THR A 197 -15.93 17.60 -3.32
CA THR A 197 -16.79 16.48 -3.72
C THR A 197 -16.25 15.84 -4.98
N TYR A 198 -15.88 14.57 -4.90
CA TYR A 198 -15.49 13.74 -6.03
C TYR A 198 -16.69 12.98 -6.55
N GLU A 199 -16.91 13.01 -7.87
CA GLU A 199 -18.00 12.28 -8.55
C GLU A 199 -17.43 11.51 -9.74
N PHE A 200 -17.61 10.20 -9.74
CA PHE A 200 -17.15 9.34 -10.84
C PHE A 200 -17.94 8.05 -10.94
N VAL A 201 -17.78 7.36 -12.05
CA VAL A 201 -18.27 6.00 -12.25
C VAL A 201 -17.10 5.05 -12.08
N PRO A 202 -17.09 4.20 -11.03
CA PRO A 202 -15.95 3.32 -10.77
C PRO A 202 -15.77 2.27 -11.87
N GLY A 203 -14.51 2.03 -12.22
CA GLY A 203 -14.06 1.03 -13.18
C GLY A 203 -12.58 1.22 -13.55
N PRO A 204 -11.87 0.11 -13.82
CA PRO A 204 -12.33 -1.28 -13.81
C PRO A 204 -12.61 -1.80 -12.41
N PHE A 205 -13.30 -2.96 -12.32
CA PHE A 205 -13.45 -3.69 -11.06
C PHE A 205 -12.10 -4.22 -10.54
N GLY A 206 -12.05 -4.60 -9.27
CA GLY A 206 -10.86 -5.16 -8.62
C GLY A 206 -10.41 -4.42 -7.38
N SER A 207 -9.16 -4.67 -7.00
CA SER A 207 -8.52 -4.04 -5.84
C SER A 207 -7.83 -2.76 -6.24
N HIS A 208 -8.27 -1.65 -5.67
CA HIS A 208 -7.73 -0.31 -5.86
C HIS A 208 -7.49 0.36 -4.51
N MET A 209 -6.89 1.54 -4.52
CA MET A 209 -6.55 2.30 -3.33
C MET A 209 -7.03 3.74 -3.47
N TYR A 210 -7.14 4.44 -2.36
CA TYR A 210 -7.24 5.89 -2.35
C TYR A 210 -6.28 6.45 -1.31
N HIS A 211 -5.64 7.57 -1.64
CA HIS A 211 -4.65 8.17 -0.76
C HIS A 211 -4.49 9.67 -1.04
N SER A 212 -3.85 10.38 -0.12
CA SER A 212 -3.52 11.78 -0.35
C SER A 212 -2.52 11.93 -1.51
N HIS A 213 -2.68 13.04 -2.27
CA HIS A 213 -1.71 13.43 -3.30
C HIS A 213 -1.14 14.85 -3.06
N HIS A 214 -1.31 15.39 -1.83
CA HIS A 214 -0.68 16.63 -1.38
C HIS A 214 0.30 16.31 -0.27
N ASN A 215 1.59 16.73 -0.40
CA ASN A 215 2.65 16.31 0.52
C ASN A 215 2.62 14.79 0.77
N ALA A 216 2.49 14.00 -0.33
CA ALA A 216 2.09 12.60 -0.27
C ALA A 216 3.06 11.74 0.55
N ALA A 217 4.37 11.98 0.48
CA ALA A 217 5.34 11.23 1.27
C ALA A 217 5.05 11.29 2.79
N GLU A 218 4.60 12.44 3.27
CA GLU A 218 4.22 12.62 4.66
C GLU A 218 2.79 12.14 4.93
N GLN A 219 1.80 12.63 4.16
CA GLN A 219 0.40 12.35 4.44
C GLN A 219 0.05 10.86 4.27
N VAL A 220 0.49 10.23 3.19
CA VAL A 220 0.32 8.77 2.99
C VAL A 220 1.17 7.99 4.00
N GLY A 221 2.43 8.39 4.19
CA GLY A 221 3.31 7.78 5.17
C GLY A 221 2.74 7.79 6.58
N LYS A 222 2.02 8.85 6.96
CA LYS A 222 1.37 9.00 8.27
C LYS A 222 -0.04 8.40 8.34
N GLY A 223 -0.55 7.75 7.28
CA GLY A 223 -1.78 6.98 7.35
C GLY A 223 -2.95 7.45 6.48
N MET A 224 -2.79 8.50 5.64
CA MET A 224 -3.84 8.94 4.70
C MET A 224 -3.87 8.04 3.46
N LEU A 225 -4.26 6.80 3.68
CA LEU A 225 -4.37 5.73 2.71
C LEU A 225 -5.56 4.83 3.04
N GLY A 226 -6.11 4.15 2.05
CA GLY A 226 -7.21 3.21 2.25
C GLY A 226 -7.55 2.39 1.01
N ALA A 227 -8.30 1.32 1.20
CA ALA A 227 -8.75 0.45 0.11
C ALA A 227 -9.99 1.00 -0.60
N LEU A 228 -9.97 0.96 -1.94
CA LEU A 228 -11.13 1.14 -2.79
C LEU A 228 -11.40 -0.18 -3.51
N ILE A 229 -12.43 -0.88 -3.11
CA ILE A 229 -12.80 -2.17 -3.70
C ILE A 229 -13.95 -1.92 -4.67
N VAL A 230 -13.69 -2.16 -5.94
CA VAL A 230 -14.70 -2.11 -6.99
C VAL A 230 -15.17 -3.54 -7.26
N GLU A 231 -16.36 -3.86 -6.80
CA GLU A 231 -16.97 -5.16 -7.05
C GLU A 231 -17.39 -5.25 -8.53
N PRO A 232 -17.19 -6.40 -9.21
CA PRO A 232 -17.61 -6.55 -10.57
C PRO A 232 -19.14 -6.47 -10.68
N ALA A 233 -19.65 -5.88 -11.76
CA ALA A 233 -21.08 -5.87 -12.05
C ALA A 233 -21.64 -7.29 -12.21
N ASN A 234 -20.82 -8.24 -12.66
CA ASN A 234 -21.12 -9.66 -12.70
C ASN A 234 -20.11 -10.45 -11.85
N ARG A 235 -20.56 -11.06 -10.77
CA ARG A 235 -19.71 -11.86 -9.86
C ARG A 235 -18.99 -13.03 -10.54
N ALA A 236 -19.44 -13.51 -11.67
CA ALA A 236 -18.79 -14.58 -12.42
C ALA A 236 -17.47 -14.14 -13.10
N ASP A 237 -17.17 -12.85 -13.13
CA ASP A 237 -15.95 -12.30 -13.71
C ASP A 237 -14.72 -12.45 -12.79
N GLU A 238 -14.93 -12.90 -11.55
CA GLU A 238 -13.88 -13.16 -10.57
C GLU A 238 -13.95 -14.60 -10.01
N PRO A 239 -12.82 -15.17 -9.52
CA PRO A 239 -12.83 -16.44 -8.81
C PRO A 239 -13.74 -16.37 -7.56
N SER A 240 -14.45 -17.48 -7.28
CA SER A 240 -15.27 -17.59 -6.07
C SER A 240 -14.39 -17.67 -4.81
N TYR A 241 -14.87 -17.08 -3.72
CA TYR A 241 -14.24 -17.11 -2.41
C TYR A 241 -15.29 -17.11 -1.29
N ASP A 242 -14.89 -17.59 -0.11
CA ASP A 242 -15.71 -17.61 1.11
C ASP A 242 -15.38 -16.44 2.02
N LYS A 243 -14.14 -15.93 1.95
CA LYS A 243 -13.64 -14.77 2.71
C LYS A 243 -12.88 -13.81 1.81
N ASP A 244 -12.97 -12.53 2.12
CA ASP A 244 -12.29 -11.44 1.41
C ASP A 244 -11.50 -10.61 2.43
N GLU A 245 -10.18 -10.72 2.40
CA GLU A 245 -9.28 -10.19 3.42
C GLU A 245 -8.33 -9.15 2.83
N LEU A 246 -8.18 -8.03 3.52
CA LEU A 246 -7.25 -6.98 3.15
C LEU A 246 -5.89 -7.20 3.83
N TYR A 247 -4.81 -6.94 3.07
CA TYR A 247 -3.43 -7.01 3.52
C TYR A 247 -2.70 -5.75 3.04
N ILE A 248 -2.93 -4.64 3.75
CA ILE A 248 -2.41 -3.32 3.39
C ILE A 248 -1.10 -3.09 4.12
N LEU A 249 -0.03 -2.85 3.36
CA LEU A 249 1.33 -2.67 3.81
C LEU A 249 1.66 -1.17 3.88
N ASN A 250 2.28 -0.75 4.99
CA ASN A 250 2.88 0.56 5.14
C ASN A 250 4.14 0.45 6.01
N ASP A 251 5.15 1.29 5.75
CA ASP A 251 6.47 1.21 6.40
C ASP A 251 6.95 2.54 6.99
N VAL A 252 6.06 3.51 7.15
CA VAL A 252 6.39 4.85 7.66
C VAL A 252 5.78 5.10 9.03
N LEU A 253 4.46 4.98 9.21
CA LEU A 253 3.78 5.26 10.47
C LEU A 253 4.18 4.26 11.55
N GLY A 254 5.09 4.66 12.42
CA GLY A 254 5.55 3.82 13.52
C GLY A 254 6.36 2.60 13.09
N GLY A 255 6.72 2.46 11.81
CA GLY A 255 7.50 1.38 11.22
C GLY A 255 6.67 0.43 10.36
N PHE A 256 7.09 -0.82 10.27
CA PHE A 256 6.50 -1.83 9.40
C PHE A 256 5.15 -2.32 9.91
N THR A 257 4.08 -2.16 9.12
CA THR A 257 2.71 -2.46 9.52
C THR A 257 1.94 -3.25 8.48
N ILE A 258 0.99 -4.07 8.96
CA ILE A 258 -0.07 -4.69 8.18
C ILE A 258 -1.39 -4.11 8.70
N ASN A 259 -2.20 -3.53 7.81
CA ASN A 259 -3.46 -2.88 8.17
C ASN A 259 -3.30 -1.87 9.32
N GLY A 260 -2.19 -1.09 9.30
CA GLY A 260 -1.88 -0.04 10.27
C GLY A 260 -1.38 -0.51 11.63
N LYS A 261 -1.10 -1.78 11.80
CA LYS A 261 -0.60 -2.39 13.05
C LYS A 261 0.70 -3.16 12.80
N GLY A 262 1.60 -3.14 13.78
CA GLY A 262 2.79 -3.98 13.83
C GLY A 262 2.60 -5.15 14.80
N PHE A 263 3.24 -6.31 14.52
CA PHE A 263 3.21 -7.45 15.44
C PHE A 263 3.71 -7.05 16.85
N PRO A 264 3.05 -7.48 17.95
CA PRO A 264 1.98 -8.47 18.03
C PRO A 264 0.54 -7.90 17.92
N ALA A 265 0.38 -6.64 17.50
CA ALA A 265 -0.94 -6.00 17.36
C ALA A 265 -1.60 -6.22 15.97
N THR A 266 -0.93 -6.91 15.06
CA THR A 266 -1.53 -7.33 13.79
C THR A 266 -2.68 -8.33 14.03
N ALA A 267 -3.71 -8.30 13.17
CA ALA A 267 -4.78 -9.28 13.23
C ALA A 267 -4.32 -10.64 12.69
N ALA A 268 -4.83 -11.73 13.26
CA ALA A 268 -4.79 -13.04 12.64
C ALA A 268 -5.92 -13.19 11.61
N TYR A 269 -5.64 -13.90 10.53
CA TYR A 269 -6.66 -14.35 9.59
C TYR A 269 -7.12 -15.75 10.00
N THR A 270 -8.42 -16.04 9.88
CA THR A 270 -8.98 -17.34 10.28
C THR A 270 -9.77 -17.98 9.16
N ALA A 271 -9.71 -19.29 9.01
CA ALA A 271 -10.51 -20.03 8.06
C ALA A 271 -10.84 -21.43 8.57
N LYS A 272 -11.94 -21.99 8.07
CA LYS A 272 -12.23 -23.42 8.20
C LYS A 272 -11.55 -24.19 7.07
N THR A 273 -11.16 -25.43 7.34
CA THR A 273 -10.60 -26.32 6.33
C THR A 273 -11.50 -26.36 5.09
N GLY A 274 -10.90 -26.18 3.92
CA GLY A 274 -11.55 -26.15 2.62
C GLY A 274 -12.07 -24.80 2.16
N GLN A 275 -12.12 -23.79 3.03
CA GLN A 275 -12.53 -22.43 2.64
C GLN A 275 -11.51 -21.81 1.68
N ARG A 276 -12.03 -21.00 0.77
CA ARG A 276 -11.27 -20.19 -0.18
C ARG A 276 -11.22 -18.76 0.35
N ILE A 277 -10.01 -18.26 0.58
CA ILE A 277 -9.78 -16.90 1.08
C ILE A 277 -9.20 -16.09 -0.07
N ARG A 278 -9.83 -14.97 -0.40
CA ARG A 278 -9.22 -13.94 -1.25
C ARG A 278 -8.39 -13.04 -0.36
N PHE A 279 -7.12 -12.92 -0.64
CA PHE A 279 -6.25 -11.89 -0.09
C PHE A 279 -6.06 -10.77 -1.11
N ARG A 280 -6.25 -9.55 -0.67
CA ARG A 280 -6.02 -8.33 -1.43
C ARG A 280 -4.78 -7.63 -0.87
N PHE A 281 -3.65 -7.85 -1.49
CA PHE A 281 -2.39 -7.21 -1.11
C PHE A 281 -2.33 -5.81 -1.72
N MET A 282 -2.00 -4.81 -0.91
CA MET A 282 -1.84 -3.42 -1.32
C MET A 282 -0.61 -2.85 -0.64
N ASN A 283 0.27 -2.18 -1.38
CA ASN A 283 1.44 -1.54 -0.80
C ASN A 283 1.33 -0.01 -0.93
N GLU A 284 1.06 0.62 0.19
CA GLU A 284 0.97 2.07 0.37
C GLU A 284 2.21 2.62 1.11
N GLY A 285 3.25 1.79 1.24
CA GLY A 285 4.54 2.16 1.80
C GLY A 285 5.52 2.66 0.76
N MET A 286 6.76 2.88 1.20
CA MET A 286 7.86 3.37 0.36
C MET A 286 8.84 2.27 -0.03
N MET A 287 8.73 1.09 0.59
CA MET A 287 9.61 -0.05 0.35
C MET A 287 8.84 -1.20 -0.31
N VAL A 288 9.60 -2.09 -0.96
CA VAL A 288 9.06 -3.34 -1.50
C VAL A 288 8.90 -4.36 -0.37
N HIS A 289 7.81 -5.15 -0.41
CA HIS A 289 7.54 -6.17 0.59
C HIS A 289 7.20 -7.52 -0.07
N PRO A 290 8.14 -8.49 -0.09
CA PRO A 290 7.82 -9.89 -0.44
C PRO A 290 7.02 -10.51 0.71
N VAL A 291 5.74 -10.78 0.51
CA VAL A 291 4.85 -11.36 1.52
C VAL A 291 4.80 -12.88 1.32
N HIS A 292 5.19 -13.62 2.35
CA HIS A 292 5.29 -15.08 2.36
C HIS A 292 4.27 -15.71 3.32
N LEU A 293 3.59 -16.74 2.85
CA LEU A 293 2.69 -17.57 3.64
C LEU A 293 3.25 -18.98 3.77
N HIS A 294 3.45 -19.44 5.00
CA HIS A 294 3.88 -20.79 5.30
C HIS A 294 2.81 -21.84 4.97
N GLY A 295 3.23 -23.00 4.54
CA GLY A 295 2.42 -24.23 4.44
C GLY A 295 1.27 -24.22 3.42
N LEU A 296 0.93 -23.08 2.84
CA LEU A 296 -0.16 -22.89 1.89
C LEU A 296 0.34 -22.14 0.64
N THR A 297 -0.46 -22.13 -0.41
CA THR A 297 -0.07 -21.58 -1.71
C THR A 297 -1.05 -20.51 -2.16
N PHE A 298 -0.53 -19.40 -2.66
CA PHE A 298 -1.31 -18.39 -3.37
C PHE A 298 -1.59 -18.85 -4.81
N GLU A 299 -2.81 -18.74 -5.25
CA GLU A 299 -3.19 -18.69 -6.65
C GLU A 299 -3.45 -17.23 -7.02
N VAL A 300 -2.44 -16.57 -7.59
CA VAL A 300 -2.48 -15.16 -7.97
C VAL A 300 -3.26 -15.03 -9.27
N PHE A 301 -4.33 -14.24 -9.26
CA PHE A 301 -5.23 -14.13 -10.41
C PHE A 301 -5.42 -12.71 -10.95
N ALA A 302 -5.05 -11.66 -10.18
CA ALA A 302 -5.13 -10.29 -10.65
C ALA A 302 -3.98 -9.44 -10.14
N ARG A 303 -3.63 -8.40 -10.91
CA ARG A 303 -2.67 -7.36 -10.56
C ARG A 303 -3.26 -5.99 -10.91
N ASP A 304 -3.14 -5.03 -10.00
CA ASP A 304 -3.57 -3.64 -10.19
C ASP A 304 -5.05 -3.48 -10.61
N GLY A 305 -5.91 -4.42 -10.17
CA GLY A 305 -7.31 -4.49 -10.54
C GLY A 305 -7.57 -5.19 -11.88
N TYR A 306 -6.55 -5.69 -12.57
CA TYR A 306 -6.72 -6.38 -13.86
C TYR A 306 -6.51 -7.88 -13.70
N PRO A 307 -7.44 -8.72 -14.19
CA PRO A 307 -7.24 -10.16 -14.25
C PRO A 307 -5.99 -10.53 -15.04
N LEU A 308 -5.20 -11.46 -14.53
CA LEU A 308 -4.06 -12.02 -15.25
C LEU A 308 -4.56 -12.92 -16.40
N PRO A 309 -3.93 -12.84 -17.58
CA PRO A 309 -4.27 -13.74 -18.70
C PRO A 309 -4.14 -15.23 -18.32
N GLN A 310 -3.23 -15.53 -17.39
CA GLN A 310 -3.02 -16.84 -16.81
C GLN A 310 -2.65 -16.69 -15.33
N PRO A 311 -3.50 -17.14 -14.40
CA PRO A 311 -3.15 -17.23 -12.99
C PRO A 311 -1.91 -18.09 -12.77
N PHE A 312 -1.13 -17.76 -11.74
CA PHE A 312 0.06 -18.54 -11.36
C PHE A 312 0.08 -18.83 -9.87
N ARG A 313 0.85 -19.85 -9.46
CA ARG A 313 1.01 -20.23 -8.07
C ARG A 313 2.37 -19.83 -7.53
N CYS A 314 2.38 -19.36 -6.29
CA CYS A 314 3.58 -19.06 -5.51
C CYS A 314 3.26 -19.14 -4.01
N ASP A 315 4.28 -19.09 -3.18
CA ASP A 315 4.18 -18.96 -1.73
C ASP A 315 4.63 -17.57 -1.25
N THR A 316 5.18 -16.76 -2.15
CA THR A 316 5.71 -15.43 -1.87
C THR A 316 5.32 -14.48 -2.99
N ILE A 317 4.63 -13.38 -2.63
CA ILE A 317 4.22 -12.32 -3.56
C ILE A 317 5.04 -11.06 -3.24
N THR A 318 5.81 -10.58 -4.19
CA THR A 318 6.50 -9.30 -4.08
C THR A 318 5.53 -8.18 -4.43
N VAL A 319 5.27 -7.28 -3.46
CA VAL A 319 4.38 -6.13 -3.62
C VAL A 319 5.23 -4.86 -3.59
N ALA A 320 5.40 -4.21 -4.74
CA ALA A 320 6.10 -2.93 -4.83
C ALA A 320 5.19 -1.76 -4.41
N PRO A 321 5.75 -0.60 -4.02
CA PRO A 321 4.97 0.60 -3.75
C PRO A 321 3.98 0.92 -4.88
N GLY A 322 2.71 1.12 -4.52
CA GLY A 322 1.62 1.38 -5.46
C GLY A 322 1.01 0.14 -6.11
N GLU A 323 1.60 -1.05 -5.98
CA GLU A 323 1.03 -2.29 -6.54
C GLU A 323 -0.10 -2.86 -5.68
N ARG A 324 -1.03 -3.54 -6.36
CA ARG A 324 -2.07 -4.38 -5.76
C ARG A 324 -2.07 -5.74 -6.43
N TRP A 325 -2.16 -6.80 -5.61
CA TRP A 325 -2.24 -8.16 -6.07
C TRP A 325 -3.42 -8.87 -5.40
N ASP A 326 -4.16 -9.68 -6.17
CA ASP A 326 -5.23 -10.51 -5.65
C ASP A 326 -4.88 -11.98 -5.81
N ALA A 327 -5.02 -12.73 -4.73
CA ALA A 327 -4.75 -14.15 -4.71
C ALA A 327 -5.83 -14.93 -3.93
N ILE A 328 -6.10 -16.15 -4.38
CA ILE A 328 -6.88 -17.13 -3.62
C ILE A 328 -5.92 -18.05 -2.86
N VAL A 329 -6.21 -18.26 -1.58
CA VAL A 329 -5.63 -19.34 -0.77
C VAL A 329 -6.73 -20.33 -0.43
N VAL A 330 -6.50 -21.60 -0.69
CA VAL A 330 -7.36 -22.68 -0.19
C VAL A 330 -6.82 -23.13 1.15
N ALA A 331 -7.62 -23.02 2.20
CA ALA A 331 -7.27 -23.42 3.56
C ALA A 331 -7.35 -24.97 3.69
N ASP A 332 -6.45 -25.70 3.03
CA ASP A 332 -6.49 -27.17 2.95
C ASP A 332 -5.61 -27.88 3.99
N SER A 333 -4.88 -27.13 4.81
CA SER A 333 -3.99 -27.66 5.84
C SER A 333 -4.31 -27.04 7.21
N PRO A 334 -4.90 -27.76 8.16
CA PRO A 334 -5.16 -27.27 9.50
C PRO A 334 -3.89 -26.88 10.26
N GLY A 335 -3.95 -25.79 11.04
CA GLY A 335 -2.85 -25.29 11.83
C GLY A 335 -2.74 -23.76 11.84
N ALA A 336 -1.73 -23.25 12.53
CA ALA A 336 -1.37 -21.83 12.55
C ALA A 336 -0.14 -21.62 11.66
N TRP A 337 -0.30 -20.85 10.59
CA TRP A 337 0.68 -20.67 9.54
C TRP A 337 1.22 -19.24 9.57
N ALA A 338 2.53 -19.08 9.75
CA ALA A 338 3.15 -17.75 9.73
C ALA A 338 2.93 -17.05 8.38
N PHE A 339 2.65 -15.76 8.44
CA PHE A 339 2.31 -14.94 7.29
C PHE A 339 2.99 -13.58 7.42
N HIS A 340 4.11 -13.37 6.73
CA HIS A 340 5.01 -12.26 7.03
C HIS A 340 5.76 -11.73 5.79
N CYS A 341 6.32 -10.52 5.91
CA CYS A 341 7.28 -9.99 4.94
C CYS A 341 8.59 -10.78 5.02
N HIS A 342 9.11 -11.23 3.86
CA HIS A 342 10.34 -12.04 3.80
C HIS A 342 11.63 -11.19 3.73
N ILE A 343 11.54 -9.86 3.78
CA ILE A 343 12.67 -9.02 4.19
C ILE A 343 12.73 -9.12 5.72
N LEU A 344 13.64 -9.95 6.25
CA LEU A 344 13.62 -10.36 7.65
C LEU A 344 13.73 -9.19 8.61
N SER A 345 14.49 -8.14 8.27
CA SER A 345 14.55 -6.91 9.06
C SER A 345 13.22 -6.14 9.15
N HIS A 346 12.16 -6.53 8.42
CA HIS A 346 10.81 -5.99 8.55
C HIS A 346 9.91 -6.84 9.45
N ALA A 347 10.37 -8.02 9.87
CA ALA A 347 9.58 -9.02 10.58
C ALA A 347 10.26 -9.55 11.85
N GLU A 348 11.58 -9.40 11.97
CA GLU A 348 12.37 -9.97 13.07
C GLU A 348 13.52 -9.06 13.47
N SER A 349 13.80 -9.03 14.76
CA SER A 349 14.92 -8.31 15.38
C SER A 349 15.61 -9.19 16.45
N PRO A 350 16.76 -8.78 17.02
CA PRO A 350 17.34 -9.45 18.18
C PRO A 350 16.42 -9.53 19.40
N HIS A 351 15.31 -8.81 19.40
CA HIS A 351 14.30 -8.78 20.47
C HIS A 351 13.02 -9.56 20.12
N GLY A 352 13.04 -10.38 19.09
CA GLY A 352 11.92 -11.19 18.65
C GLY A 352 11.20 -10.67 17.39
N MET A 353 10.06 -11.27 17.10
CA MET A 353 9.22 -10.86 15.98
C MET A 353 8.63 -9.46 16.21
N PHE A 354 8.52 -8.68 15.14
CA PHE A 354 7.89 -7.37 15.12
C PHE A 354 7.40 -7.01 13.71
N GLY A 355 6.74 -5.88 13.58
CA GLY A 355 6.44 -5.31 12.27
C GLY A 355 5.46 -6.14 11.44
N MET A 356 5.87 -6.51 10.21
CA MET A 356 5.01 -7.16 9.23
C MET A 356 4.93 -8.68 9.44
N VAL A 357 4.38 -9.09 10.56
CA VAL A 357 4.09 -10.49 10.89
C VAL A 357 2.61 -10.63 11.24
N SER A 358 1.97 -11.65 10.70
CA SER A 358 0.61 -12.11 11.00
C SER A 358 0.57 -13.63 10.96
N VAL A 359 -0.59 -14.24 11.12
CA VAL A 359 -0.80 -15.69 11.08
C VAL A 359 -2.11 -15.97 10.37
N LEU A 360 -2.14 -17.03 9.55
CA LEU A 360 -3.37 -17.65 9.07
C LEU A 360 -3.66 -18.90 9.91
N ILE A 361 -4.78 -18.90 10.63
CA ILE A 361 -5.24 -20.01 11.45
C ILE A 361 -6.31 -20.77 10.66
N VAL A 362 -6.04 -22.05 10.38
CA VAL A 362 -6.96 -22.97 9.70
C VAL A 362 -7.47 -24.00 10.70
N GLU A 363 -8.80 -24.06 10.88
CA GLU A 363 -9.52 -24.96 11.82
C GLU A 363 -10.21 -26.11 11.09
#